data_9ffa97fbf5f9d81911a7e2a0381e7a9c
#
_entry.id   9ffa97fbf5f9d81911a7e2a0381e7a9c
#
_cell.length_a   1.000
_cell.length_b   1.000
_cell.length_c   1.000
_cell.angle_alpha   90.00
_cell.angle_beta   90.00
_cell.angle_gamma   90.00
#
_symmetry.space_group_name_H-M   'P 1'
#
loop_
_entity.id
_entity.type
_entity.pdbx_description
1 polymer ?
#
loop_
_entity_poly.entity_id
_entity_poly.type
_entity_poly.pdbx_seq_one_letter_code
_entity_poly.pdbx_strand_id
1 'polypeptide(L)'
;MSLFNRAEIIDQNFTYFVKSGNLPQAQIDIPLSHTNIKPSDLVSLFESQVLSRHMDLKARLMKDEGKCYYTIGSSGHEGNAVFGKIFPYTDMAFLHYRSGALFIERSRQTPGTTPLYDLALSLTAS
;
A
#
# COMPACT_ATOMS: atom_id res chain seq x y z
N MET A 1 0.36 9.79 -26.07
CA MET A 1 -0.27 10.06 -24.77
C MET A 1 -1.57 9.28 -24.71
N SER A 2 -1.71 8.33 -23.82
CA SER A 2 -3.01 7.67 -23.62
C SER A 2 -3.93 8.67 -22.94
N LEU A 3 -5.03 9.05 -23.59
CA LEU A 3 -6.08 9.93 -23.04
C LEU A 3 -6.83 9.27 -21.85
N PHE A 4 -6.49 8.03 -21.52
CA PHE A 4 -7.19 7.24 -20.51
C PHE A 4 -6.21 6.74 -19.45
N ASN A 5 -6.23 7.38 -18.27
CA ASN A 5 -5.43 6.99 -17.12
C ASN A 5 -6.31 6.23 -16.10
N ARG A 6 -6.30 4.90 -16.15
CA ARG A 6 -7.09 4.05 -15.25
C ARG A 6 -6.77 4.29 -13.77
N ALA A 7 -5.53 4.57 -13.42
CA ALA A 7 -5.14 4.78 -12.03
C ALA A 7 -5.76 6.05 -11.47
N GLU A 8 -5.76 7.12 -12.25
CA GLU A 8 -6.36 8.38 -11.87
C GLU A 8 -7.89 8.25 -11.70
N ILE A 9 -8.54 7.53 -12.61
CA ILE A 9 -9.99 7.27 -12.52
C ILE A 9 -10.32 6.48 -11.26
N ILE A 10 -9.56 5.42 -10.96
CA ILE A 10 -9.77 4.60 -9.75
C ILE A 10 -9.57 5.45 -8.49
N ASP A 11 -8.56 6.30 -8.46
CA ASP A 11 -8.27 7.17 -7.33
C ASP A 11 -9.37 8.22 -7.13
N GLN A 12 -9.84 8.83 -8.21
CA GLN A 12 -10.97 9.76 -8.18
C GLN A 12 -12.26 9.07 -7.71
N ASN A 13 -12.56 7.88 -8.22
CA ASN A 13 -13.72 7.09 -7.82
C ASN A 13 -13.64 6.69 -6.34
N PHE A 14 -12.47 6.28 -5.87
CA PHE A 14 -12.27 5.97 -4.46
C PHE A 14 -12.46 7.21 -3.58
N THR A 15 -11.87 8.32 -3.97
CA THR A 15 -12.03 9.59 -3.25
C THR A 15 -13.50 10.03 -3.19
N TYR A 16 -14.22 9.92 -4.31
CA TYR A 16 -15.66 10.21 -4.36
C TYR A 16 -16.46 9.28 -3.46
N PHE A 17 -16.18 7.97 -3.52
CA PHE A 17 -16.82 6.96 -2.68
C PHE A 17 -16.64 7.24 -1.18
N VAL A 18 -15.41 7.55 -0.75
CA VAL A 18 -15.13 7.90 0.64
C VAL A 18 -15.86 9.18 1.06
N LYS A 19 -15.86 10.22 0.21
CA LYS A 19 -16.54 11.48 0.48
C LYS A 19 -18.07 11.35 0.53
N SER A 20 -18.64 10.37 -0.17
CA SER A 20 -20.09 10.12 -0.16
C SER A 20 -20.62 9.66 1.19
N GLY A 21 -19.75 9.10 2.05
CA GLY A 21 -20.12 8.50 3.33
C GLY A 21 -20.92 7.18 3.23
N ASN A 22 -21.25 6.74 2.02
CA ASN A 22 -21.99 5.49 1.77
C ASN A 22 -21.04 4.29 1.85
N LEU A 23 -20.39 4.13 3.00
CA LEU A 23 -19.48 3.02 3.22
C LEU A 23 -20.26 1.74 3.51
N PRO A 24 -19.80 0.57 2.99
CA PRO A 24 -20.42 -0.70 3.30
C PRO A 24 -20.33 -0.96 4.80
N GLN A 25 -21.43 -1.44 5.36
CA GLN A 25 -21.42 -1.87 6.74
C GLN A 25 -20.69 -3.20 6.89
N ALA A 26 -19.92 -3.35 7.96
CA ALA A 26 -19.28 -4.61 8.28
C ALA A 26 -20.33 -5.70 8.51
N GLN A 27 -20.13 -6.86 7.90
CA GLN A 27 -21.01 -8.02 8.10
C GLN A 27 -20.79 -8.67 9.47
N ILE A 28 -19.62 -8.47 10.05
CA ILE A 28 -19.25 -8.97 11.39
C ILE A 28 -18.72 -7.76 12.16
N ASP A 29 -19.43 -7.39 13.20
CA ASP A 29 -19.04 -6.30 14.07
C ASP A 29 -18.38 -6.87 15.33
N ILE A 30 -17.06 -7.03 15.25
CA ILE A 30 -16.25 -7.35 16.43
C ILE A 30 -15.72 -6.03 16.97
N PRO A 31 -16.22 -5.58 18.12
CA PRO A 31 -15.73 -4.34 18.72
C PRO A 31 -14.23 -4.42 18.99
N LEU A 32 -13.51 -3.32 18.72
CA LEU A 32 -12.07 -3.24 18.94
C LEU A 32 -11.68 -3.60 20.38
N SER A 33 -12.58 -3.31 21.34
CA SER A 33 -12.42 -3.67 22.75
C SER A 33 -12.36 -5.18 23.02
N HIS A 34 -12.83 -6.01 22.07
CA HIS A 34 -12.76 -7.47 22.15
C HIS A 34 -11.50 -8.03 21.46
N THR A 35 -10.60 -7.18 21.05
CA THR A 35 -9.34 -7.55 20.40
C THR A 35 -8.16 -6.97 21.17
N ASN A 36 -6.97 -7.51 20.93
CA ASN A 36 -5.72 -6.95 21.47
C ASN A 36 -5.11 -5.90 20.54
N ILE A 37 -5.86 -5.44 19.52
CA ILE A 37 -5.39 -4.47 18.54
C ILE A 37 -5.56 -3.06 19.11
N LYS A 38 -4.49 -2.27 19.08
CA LYS A 38 -4.54 -0.87 19.47
C LYS A 38 -5.01 0.00 18.30
N PRO A 39 -5.75 1.09 18.54
CA PRO A 39 -6.11 2.03 17.47
C PRO A 39 -4.90 2.51 16.65
N SER A 40 -3.75 2.72 17.29
CA SER A 40 -2.49 3.09 16.62
C SER A 40 -2.01 2.04 15.62
N ASP A 41 -2.28 0.76 15.86
CA ASP A 41 -1.91 -0.32 14.93
C ASP A 41 -2.76 -0.25 13.65
N LEU A 42 -4.04 0.08 13.78
CA LEU A 42 -4.93 0.28 12.63
C LEU A 42 -4.52 1.49 11.80
N VAL A 43 -4.14 2.59 12.46
CA VAL A 43 -3.62 3.79 11.78
C VAL A 43 -2.33 3.45 11.02
N SER A 44 -1.38 2.73 11.65
CA SER A 44 -0.14 2.29 11.01
C SER A 44 -0.40 1.43 9.78
N LEU A 45 -1.31 0.45 9.89
CA LEU A 45 -1.71 -0.40 8.76
C LEU A 45 -2.31 0.43 7.62
N PHE A 46 -3.20 1.36 7.94
CA PHE A 46 -3.81 2.24 6.94
C PHE A 46 -2.77 3.13 6.26
N GLU A 47 -1.85 3.72 7.02
CA GLU A 47 -0.74 4.50 6.45
C GLU A 47 0.10 3.68 5.47
N SER A 48 0.44 2.43 5.81
CA SER A 48 1.22 1.56 4.93
C SER A 48 0.46 1.23 3.64
N GLN A 49 -0.86 1.07 3.70
CA GLN A 49 -1.72 0.89 2.53
C GLN A 49 -1.73 2.14 1.64
N VAL A 50 -1.91 3.32 2.24
CA VAL A 50 -1.93 4.61 1.54
C VAL A 50 -0.56 4.89 0.90
N LEU A 51 0.53 4.66 1.63
CA LEU A 51 1.90 4.84 1.12
C LEU A 51 2.17 3.92 -0.08
N SER A 52 1.76 2.65 -0.01
CA SER A 52 1.87 1.73 -1.14
C SER A 52 1.11 2.27 -2.37
N ARG A 53 -0.08 2.81 -2.16
CA ARG A 53 -0.87 3.41 -3.23
C ARG A 53 -0.20 4.63 -3.85
N HIS A 54 0.35 5.52 -3.02
CA HIS A 54 1.09 6.68 -3.50
C HIS A 54 2.37 6.28 -4.25
N MET A 55 3.04 5.20 -3.84
CA MET A 55 4.18 4.67 -4.59
C MET A 55 3.78 4.17 -5.98
N ASP A 56 2.62 3.52 -6.13
CA ASP A 56 2.10 3.15 -7.46
C ASP A 56 1.90 4.36 -8.36
N LEU A 57 1.32 5.44 -7.82
CA LEU A 57 1.13 6.68 -8.58
C LEU A 57 2.47 7.34 -8.94
N LYS A 58 3.42 7.35 -7.99
CA LYS A 58 4.76 7.88 -8.22
C LYS A 58 5.51 7.07 -9.29
N ALA A 59 5.41 5.74 -9.24
CA ALA A 59 6.01 4.85 -10.24
C ALA A 59 5.52 5.16 -11.65
N ARG A 60 4.23 5.47 -11.83
CA ARG A 60 3.67 5.88 -13.13
C ARG A 60 4.28 7.19 -13.63
N LEU A 61 4.41 8.19 -12.74
CA LEU A 61 5.09 9.45 -13.10
C LEU A 61 6.55 9.19 -13.50
N MET A 62 7.26 8.35 -12.76
CA MET A 62 8.65 7.99 -13.07
C MET A 62 8.75 7.29 -14.42
N LYS A 63 7.78 6.43 -14.78
CA LYS A 63 7.72 5.81 -16.09
C LYS A 63 7.50 6.85 -17.20
N ASP A 64 6.57 7.78 -17.00
CA ASP A 64 6.30 8.85 -17.98
C ASP A 64 7.51 9.77 -18.16
N GLU A 65 8.35 9.92 -17.12
CA GLU A 65 9.64 10.62 -17.16
C GLU A 65 10.79 9.76 -17.75
N GLY A 66 10.52 8.52 -18.14
CA GLY A 66 11.53 7.61 -18.67
C GLY A 66 12.53 7.05 -17.66
N LYS A 67 12.21 7.14 -16.35
CA LYS A 67 13.08 6.69 -15.25
C LYS A 67 12.90 5.22 -14.88
N CYS A 68 11.83 4.59 -15.33
CA CYS A 68 11.59 3.16 -15.19
C CYS A 68 10.73 2.64 -16.33
N TYR A 69 10.78 1.33 -16.60
CA TYR A 69 10.13 0.73 -17.76
C TYR A 69 8.76 0.12 -17.43
N TYR A 70 8.61 -0.41 -16.24
CA TYR A 70 7.45 -1.23 -15.91
C TYR A 70 6.80 -0.77 -14.63
N THR A 71 5.48 -0.61 -14.64
CA THR A 71 4.72 -0.28 -13.43
C THR A 71 3.44 -1.10 -13.40
N ILE A 72 3.41 -2.12 -12.54
CA ILE A 72 2.15 -2.73 -12.13
C ILE A 72 1.85 -2.28 -10.71
N GLY A 73 0.68 -1.69 -10.53
CA GLY A 73 0.24 -1.22 -9.22
C GLY A 73 -0.12 -2.36 -8.26
N SER A 74 -0.03 -2.09 -6.98
CA SER A 74 -0.44 -2.95 -5.88
C SER A 74 -1.96 -2.93 -5.62
N SER A 75 -2.71 -2.21 -6.42
CA SER A 75 -4.15 -1.98 -6.29
C SER A 75 -4.93 -3.27 -6.02
N GLY A 76 -5.68 -3.30 -4.93
CA GLY A 76 -6.43 -4.47 -4.44
C GLY A 76 -5.62 -5.43 -3.57
N HIS A 77 -4.31 -5.18 -3.38
CA HIS A 77 -3.43 -5.97 -2.53
C HIS A 77 -2.97 -5.24 -1.26
N GLU A 78 -3.45 -4.03 -1.04
CA GLU A 78 -3.04 -3.18 0.09
C GLU A 78 -3.31 -3.84 1.45
N GLY A 79 -4.34 -4.70 1.52
CA GLY A 79 -4.66 -5.47 2.73
C GLY A 79 -3.54 -6.41 3.19
N ASN A 80 -2.56 -6.70 2.34
CA ASN A 80 -1.40 -7.53 2.72
C ASN A 80 -0.48 -6.86 3.76
N ALA A 81 -0.67 -5.56 4.05
CA ALA A 81 -0.03 -4.88 5.17
C ALA A 81 -0.22 -5.63 6.50
N VAL A 82 -1.35 -6.29 6.68
CA VAL A 82 -1.64 -7.11 7.87
C VAL A 82 -0.58 -8.18 8.07
N PHE A 83 -0.14 -8.84 7.01
CA PHE A 83 0.94 -9.83 7.09
C PHE A 83 2.28 -9.18 7.46
N GLY A 84 2.54 -7.97 6.96
CA GLY A 84 3.72 -7.19 7.35
C GLY A 84 3.74 -6.83 8.85
N LYS A 85 2.56 -6.72 9.48
CA LYS A 85 2.41 -6.46 10.90
C LYS A 85 2.56 -7.72 11.76
N ILE A 86 1.98 -8.85 11.31
CA ILE A 86 1.86 -10.07 12.10
C ILE A 86 3.13 -10.92 12.05
N PHE A 87 3.74 -11.05 10.85
CA PHE A 87 4.93 -11.86 10.71
C PHE A 87 6.18 -11.13 11.18
N PRO A 88 7.04 -11.79 12.00
CA PRO A 88 8.31 -11.22 12.40
C PRO A 88 9.19 -10.84 11.20
N TYR A 89 9.99 -9.80 11.37
CA TYR A 89 10.94 -9.36 10.34
C TYR A 89 11.91 -10.48 9.89
N THR A 90 12.23 -11.41 10.79
CA THR A 90 13.12 -12.53 10.53
C THR A 90 12.51 -13.63 9.69
N ASP A 91 11.19 -13.66 9.53
CA ASP A 91 10.53 -14.68 8.73
C ASP A 91 10.87 -14.52 7.25
N MET A 92 11.13 -15.62 6.57
CA MET A 92 11.35 -15.61 5.14
C MET A 92 10.07 -15.23 4.40
N ALA A 93 10.18 -14.32 3.44
CA ALA A 93 9.06 -13.90 2.61
C ALA A 93 9.49 -13.77 1.15
N PHE A 94 8.71 -14.34 0.24
CA PHE A 94 8.86 -14.17 -1.19
C PHE A 94 7.92 -13.06 -1.67
N LEU A 95 8.47 -11.86 -1.78
CA LEU A 95 7.71 -10.68 -2.17
C LEU A 95 7.73 -10.47 -3.68
N HIS A 96 6.70 -9.85 -4.19
CA HIS A 96 6.60 -9.44 -5.58
C HIS A 96 6.10 -7.98 -5.68
N TYR A 97 5.99 -7.45 -6.88
CA TYR A 97 5.65 -6.06 -7.15
C TYR A 97 4.34 -5.56 -6.49
N ARG A 98 3.41 -6.45 -6.12
CA ARG A 98 2.17 -6.09 -5.40
C ARG A 98 2.28 -6.13 -3.88
N SER A 99 3.44 -6.45 -3.36
CA SER A 99 3.67 -6.59 -1.92
C SER A 99 4.10 -5.29 -1.23
N GLY A 100 3.89 -4.14 -1.88
CA GLY A 100 4.35 -2.85 -1.37
C GLY A 100 3.88 -2.53 0.04
N ALA A 101 2.59 -2.71 0.33
CA ALA A 101 2.03 -2.42 1.65
C ALA A 101 2.58 -3.36 2.73
N LEU A 102 2.76 -4.65 2.41
CA LEU A 102 3.42 -5.61 3.29
C LEU A 102 4.86 -5.18 3.58
N PHE A 103 5.61 -4.82 2.55
CA PHE A 103 7.01 -4.41 2.67
C PHE A 103 7.15 -3.15 3.54
N ILE A 104 6.31 -2.14 3.31
CA ILE A 104 6.30 -0.89 4.07
C ILE A 104 5.99 -1.16 5.55
N GLU A 105 4.93 -1.91 5.83
CA GLU A 105 4.54 -2.21 7.22
C GLU A 105 5.60 -3.06 7.93
N ARG A 106 6.15 -4.07 7.27
CA ARG A 106 7.19 -4.93 7.83
C ARG A 106 8.48 -4.15 8.14
N SER A 107 8.83 -3.17 7.31
CA SER A 107 9.99 -2.31 7.52
C SER A 107 9.89 -1.49 8.80
N ARG A 108 8.69 -1.22 9.30
CA ARG A 108 8.48 -0.53 10.58
C ARG A 108 9.00 -1.31 11.79
N GLN A 109 9.20 -2.62 11.66
CA GLN A 109 9.79 -3.45 12.71
C GLN A 109 11.30 -3.24 12.85
N THR A 110 11.93 -2.57 11.86
CA THR A 110 13.38 -2.35 11.82
C THR A 110 13.66 -0.85 11.71
N PRO A 111 14.12 -0.19 12.78
CA PRO A 111 14.46 1.23 12.74
C PRO A 111 15.55 1.54 11.71
N GLY A 112 15.44 2.69 11.07
CA GLY A 112 16.44 3.18 10.10
C GLY A 112 16.28 2.65 8.68
N THR A 113 15.25 1.84 8.41
CA THR A 113 14.91 1.41 7.03
C THR A 113 14.25 2.54 6.23
N THR A 114 14.41 2.49 4.91
CA THR A 114 13.90 3.50 3.96
C THR A 114 12.98 2.87 2.92
N PRO A 115 11.84 2.26 3.32
CA PRO A 115 11.05 1.41 2.45
C PRO A 115 10.56 2.09 1.17
N LEU A 116 10.22 3.37 1.21
CA LEU A 116 9.78 4.10 0.02
C LEU A 116 10.92 4.34 -0.97
N TYR A 117 12.11 4.65 -0.45
CA TYR A 117 13.31 4.79 -1.27
C TYR A 117 13.72 3.44 -1.88
N ASP A 118 13.68 2.38 -1.10
CA ASP A 118 14.05 1.02 -1.54
C ASP A 118 13.09 0.52 -2.63
N LEU A 119 11.78 0.78 -2.49
CA LEU A 119 10.79 0.50 -3.53
C LEU A 119 11.06 1.31 -4.81
N ALA A 120 11.34 2.61 -4.68
CA ALA A 120 11.66 3.45 -5.83
C ALA A 120 12.95 2.99 -6.52
N LEU A 121 13.97 2.62 -5.74
CA LEU A 121 15.23 2.11 -6.27
C LEU A 121 15.03 0.80 -7.04
N SER A 122 14.21 -0.12 -6.51
CA SER A 122 13.91 -1.38 -7.19
C SER A 122 13.23 -1.18 -8.55
N LEU A 123 12.44 -0.11 -8.71
CA LEU A 123 11.80 0.24 -9.98
C LEU A 123 12.78 0.81 -11.02
N THR A 124 13.84 1.47 -10.57
CA THR A 124 14.83 2.10 -11.45
C THR A 124 16.00 1.19 -11.79
N ALA A 125 16.25 0.17 -10.98
CA ALA A 125 17.36 -0.78 -11.14
C ALA A 125 17.01 -2.02 -11.97
N SER A 126 15.75 -2.11 -12.45
CA SER A 126 15.25 -3.26 -13.23
C SER A 126 15.33 -3.05 -14.73
#